data_0b62ea843dc322dccb446097ca1bb925
#
_entry.id   0b62ea843dc322dccb446097ca1bb925
#
_cell.length_a   1.000
_cell.length_b   1.000
_cell.length_c   1.000
_cell.angle_alpha   90.00
_cell.angle_beta   90.00
_cell.angle_gamma   90.00
#
_symmetry.space_group_name_H-M   'P 1'
#
loop_
_entity.id
_entity.type
_entity.pdbx_description
1 polymer ?
#
loop_
_entity_poly.entity_id
_entity_poly.type
_entity_poly.pdbx_seq_one_letter_code
_entity_poly.pdbx_strand_id
1 'polypeptide(L)'
;MKNLLLSLFLYFFCFLAIGAYTLAINLIGKTFWPEKTKGSLIIDKERRVRGSYLVAQYLQDTRYFRPRPNIQADAQCGVAIYNNDFKKVLTHNYDKQLNHADITMITSSASLYDPFIKKGEAILQALSISKSRGIEVNKIYKLIDQNTLSKQKIFFELDIVNTSILNALLDGYPGK
;
A
#
# COMPACT_ATOMS: atom_id res chain seq x y z
N MET A 1 -42.49 1.37 33.66
CA MET A 1 -41.79 0.06 33.68
C MET A 1 -41.90 -0.72 32.38
N LYS A 2 -43.10 -0.88 31.77
CA LYS A 2 -43.28 -1.62 30.50
C LYS A 2 -42.41 -1.05 29.34
N ASN A 3 -42.36 0.28 29.19
CA ASN A 3 -41.55 0.91 28.11
C ASN A 3 -40.05 0.75 28.32
N LEU A 4 -39.60 0.71 29.59
CA LEU A 4 -38.18 0.48 29.89
C LEU A 4 -37.79 -0.98 29.55
N LEU A 5 -38.61 -1.95 29.90
CA LEU A 5 -38.38 -3.35 29.57
C LEU A 5 -38.38 -3.57 28.03
N LEU A 6 -39.31 -2.93 27.33
CA LEU A 6 -39.37 -3.00 25.87
C LEU A 6 -38.13 -2.39 25.22
N SER A 7 -37.65 -1.23 25.69
CA SER A 7 -36.44 -0.60 25.15
C SER A 7 -35.17 -1.43 25.42
N LEU A 8 -35.06 -2.04 26.61
CA LEU A 8 -33.95 -2.95 26.93
C LEU A 8 -33.98 -4.20 26.04
N PHE A 9 -35.16 -4.76 25.79
CA PHE A 9 -35.31 -5.91 24.91
C PHE A 9 -34.91 -5.56 23.47
N LEU A 10 -35.34 -4.42 22.93
CA LEU A 10 -34.98 -3.96 21.61
C LEU A 10 -33.45 -3.69 21.49
N TYR A 11 -32.86 -3.10 22.52
CA TYR A 11 -31.42 -2.87 22.57
C TYR A 11 -30.65 -4.18 22.54
N PHE A 12 -31.06 -5.16 23.33
CA PHE A 12 -30.44 -6.49 23.35
C PHE A 12 -30.60 -7.24 22.01
N PHE A 13 -31.80 -7.14 21.42
CA PHE A 13 -32.06 -7.72 20.12
C PHE A 13 -31.19 -7.10 19.01
N CYS A 14 -31.06 -5.76 18.98
CA CYS A 14 -30.14 -5.08 18.05
C CYS A 14 -28.68 -5.50 18.25
N PHE A 15 -28.26 -5.64 19.51
CA PHE A 15 -26.90 -6.10 19.83
C PHE A 15 -26.65 -7.52 19.32
N LEU A 16 -27.59 -8.43 19.53
CA LEU A 16 -27.53 -9.81 19.01
C LEU A 16 -27.50 -9.83 17.45
N ALA A 17 -28.34 -9.03 16.83
CA ALA A 17 -28.41 -8.96 15.37
C ALA A 17 -27.08 -8.47 14.78
N ILE A 18 -26.47 -7.43 15.36
CA ILE A 18 -25.14 -6.93 14.94
C ILE A 18 -24.06 -8.01 15.17
N GLY A 19 -24.08 -8.67 16.33
CA GLY A 19 -23.16 -9.77 16.64
C GLY A 19 -23.28 -10.93 15.65
N ALA A 20 -24.48 -11.38 15.35
CA ALA A 20 -24.75 -12.44 14.38
C ALA A 20 -24.29 -12.05 12.96
N TYR A 21 -24.58 -10.82 12.56
CA TYR A 21 -24.13 -10.28 11.26
C TYR A 21 -22.61 -10.28 11.14
N THR A 22 -21.90 -9.74 12.13
CA THR A 22 -20.43 -9.68 12.11
C THR A 22 -19.79 -11.07 12.09
N LEU A 23 -20.34 -12.04 12.83
CA LEU A 23 -19.91 -13.43 12.79
C LEU A 23 -20.15 -14.06 11.42
N ALA A 24 -21.33 -13.86 10.82
CA ALA A 24 -21.65 -14.38 9.50
C ALA A 24 -20.70 -13.84 8.42
N ILE A 25 -20.46 -12.52 8.39
CA ILE A 25 -19.52 -11.90 7.44
C ILE A 25 -18.09 -12.43 7.65
N ASN A 26 -17.66 -12.59 8.89
CA ASN A 26 -16.33 -13.14 9.20
C ASN A 26 -16.18 -14.58 8.72
N LEU A 27 -17.19 -15.43 8.93
CA LEU A 27 -17.20 -16.80 8.43
C LEU A 27 -17.19 -16.87 6.91
N ILE A 28 -18.02 -16.09 6.23
CA ILE A 28 -18.05 -15.97 4.77
C ILE A 28 -16.67 -15.50 4.26
N GLY A 29 -16.11 -14.44 4.83
CA GLY A 29 -14.83 -13.91 4.46
C GLY A 29 -13.69 -14.94 4.59
N LYS A 30 -13.65 -15.68 5.72
CA LYS A 30 -12.65 -16.73 5.94
C LYS A 30 -12.78 -17.91 4.99
N THR A 31 -14.01 -18.23 4.56
CA THR A 31 -14.29 -19.34 3.64
C THR A 31 -13.94 -18.99 2.20
N PHE A 32 -14.37 -17.83 1.72
CA PHE A 32 -14.22 -17.44 0.32
C PHE A 32 -12.94 -16.64 0.03
N TRP A 33 -12.42 -15.88 1.00
CA TRP A 33 -11.22 -15.03 0.83
C TRP A 33 -10.27 -15.13 2.03
N PRO A 34 -9.72 -16.35 2.33
CA PRO A 34 -8.91 -16.58 3.54
C PRO A 34 -7.66 -15.69 3.61
N GLU A 35 -7.02 -15.39 2.47
CA GLU A 35 -5.85 -14.53 2.41
C GLU A 35 -6.17 -13.07 2.71
N LYS A 36 -7.29 -12.55 2.16
CA LYS A 36 -7.72 -11.17 2.40
C LYS A 36 -8.12 -10.94 3.84
N THR A 37 -8.80 -11.91 4.46
CA THR A 37 -9.19 -11.82 5.89
C THR A 37 -8.01 -11.86 6.84
N LYS A 38 -6.88 -12.42 6.42
CA LYS A 38 -5.62 -12.41 7.16
C LYS A 38 -4.76 -11.17 6.89
N GLY A 39 -5.25 -10.20 6.10
CA GLY A 39 -4.53 -8.96 5.79
C GLY A 39 -3.56 -9.07 4.63
N SER A 40 -3.76 -9.99 3.70
CA SER A 40 -2.95 -10.13 2.47
C SER A 40 -1.44 -10.19 2.77
N LEU A 41 -1.04 -11.09 3.66
CA LEU A 41 0.33 -11.20 4.16
C LEU A 41 1.31 -11.67 3.06
N ILE A 42 2.52 -11.12 3.11
CA ILE A 42 3.68 -11.61 2.36
C ILE A 42 4.36 -12.64 3.24
N ILE A 43 4.41 -13.88 2.78
CA ILE A 43 4.96 -15.01 3.52
C ILE A 43 6.16 -15.54 2.75
N ASP A 44 7.30 -15.69 3.42
CA ASP A 44 8.51 -16.27 2.83
C ASP A 44 8.44 -17.81 2.72
N LYS A 45 9.47 -18.40 2.13
CA LYS A 45 9.57 -19.85 1.93
C LYS A 45 9.63 -20.62 3.26
N GLU A 46 10.08 -19.96 4.32
CA GLU A 46 10.15 -20.50 5.68
C GLU A 46 8.87 -20.21 6.49
N ARG A 47 7.78 -19.80 5.85
CA ARG A 47 6.50 -19.45 6.45
C ARG A 47 6.55 -18.28 7.45
N ARG A 48 7.57 -17.42 7.38
CA ARG A 48 7.64 -16.21 8.20
C ARG A 48 6.91 -15.06 7.52
N VAL A 49 6.18 -14.28 8.29
CA VAL A 49 5.52 -13.07 7.80
C VAL A 49 6.56 -11.99 7.59
N ARG A 50 6.69 -11.49 6.35
CA ARG A 50 7.59 -10.41 5.96
C ARG A 50 6.90 -9.06 5.88
N GLY A 51 5.60 -9.05 5.74
CA GLY A 51 4.79 -7.84 5.63
C GLY A 51 3.43 -8.11 5.04
N SER A 52 2.84 -7.10 4.42
CA SER A 52 1.55 -7.20 3.73
C SER A 52 1.62 -6.50 2.38
N TYR A 53 0.91 -7.02 1.38
CA TYR A 53 0.71 -6.36 0.09
C TYR A 53 -0.10 -5.05 0.18
N LEU A 54 -0.75 -4.81 1.33
CA LEU A 54 -1.58 -3.62 1.56
C LEU A 54 -0.79 -2.45 2.16
N VAL A 55 0.44 -2.70 2.62
CA VAL A 55 1.25 -1.73 3.37
C VAL A 55 2.59 -1.54 2.71
N ALA A 56 2.98 -0.28 2.49
CA ALA A 56 4.29 0.08 1.98
C ALA A 56 5.40 -0.34 2.93
N GLN A 57 6.47 -0.93 2.38
CA GLN A 57 7.68 -1.26 3.12
C GLN A 57 8.79 -0.29 2.75
N TYR A 58 9.33 0.43 3.74
CA TYR A 58 10.40 1.41 3.55
C TYR A 58 11.77 0.76 3.64
N LEU A 59 12.18 0.14 2.53
CA LEU A 59 13.50 -0.46 2.43
C LEU A 59 14.50 0.62 1.95
N GLN A 60 15.54 0.87 2.73
CA GLN A 60 16.61 1.83 2.36
C GLN A 60 17.66 1.21 1.42
N ASP A 61 17.28 0.20 0.65
CA ASP A 61 18.16 -0.55 -0.23
C ASP A 61 17.83 -0.25 -1.69
N THR A 62 18.84 0.05 -2.49
CA THR A 62 18.71 0.33 -3.94
C THR A 62 18.25 -0.87 -4.76
N ARG A 63 18.24 -2.06 -4.18
CA ARG A 63 17.75 -3.31 -4.79
C ARG A 63 16.23 -3.44 -4.85
N TYR A 64 15.49 -2.50 -4.23
CA TYR A 64 14.04 -2.55 -4.09
C TYR A 64 13.34 -1.31 -4.61
N PHE A 65 12.10 -1.49 -5.06
CA PHE A 65 11.22 -0.38 -5.37
C PHE A 65 10.87 0.40 -4.10
N ARG A 66 10.98 1.72 -4.20
CA ARG A 66 10.63 2.64 -3.12
C ARG A 66 9.20 3.12 -3.29
N PRO A 67 8.38 3.05 -2.23
CA PRO A 67 7.06 3.67 -2.21
C PRO A 67 7.18 5.19 -2.10
N ARG A 68 6.04 5.88 -1.97
CA ARG A 68 5.99 7.30 -1.61
C ARG A 68 6.70 7.53 -0.28
N PRO A 69 7.37 8.69 -0.09
CA PRO A 69 8.13 8.94 1.13
C PRO A 69 7.22 8.85 2.37
N ASN A 70 7.76 8.22 3.41
CA ASN A 70 7.20 8.29 4.76
C ASN A 70 7.99 9.34 5.53
N ILE A 71 7.39 10.50 5.74
CA ILE A 71 7.97 11.54 6.54
C ILE A 71 7.61 11.22 7.99
N GLN A 72 8.44 10.39 8.61
CA GLN A 72 8.35 10.17 10.05
C GLN A 72 8.74 11.45 10.78
N ALA A 73 8.06 11.70 11.81
CA ALA A 73 8.27 12.52 12.96
C ALA A 73 7.48 13.83 13.03
N ASP A 74 7.39 14.67 11.99
CA ASP A 74 6.81 16.00 12.23
C ASP A 74 5.84 16.50 11.14
N ALA A 75 5.74 15.82 10.02
CA ALA A 75 4.79 16.18 8.98
C ALA A 75 3.47 15.44 9.22
N GLN A 76 2.58 16.08 9.95
CA GLN A 76 1.20 15.62 10.13
C GLN A 76 0.53 15.50 8.76
N CYS A 77 -0.17 14.39 8.53
CA CYS A 77 -1.13 14.30 7.44
C CYS A 77 -2.06 15.53 7.47
N GLY A 78 -2.15 16.27 6.36
CA GLY A 78 -3.00 17.45 6.29
C GLY A 78 -2.28 18.79 6.52
N VAL A 79 -0.97 18.82 6.45
CA VAL A 79 -0.21 20.08 6.49
C VAL A 79 -0.53 20.91 5.25
N ALA A 80 -0.94 22.16 5.46
CA ALA A 80 -1.30 23.05 4.38
C ALA A 80 -0.09 23.43 3.51
N ILE A 81 -0.30 23.54 2.19
CA ILE A 81 0.73 23.81 1.17
C ILE A 81 1.54 25.10 1.47
N TYR A 82 0.92 26.07 2.14
CA TYR A 82 1.56 27.34 2.52
C TYR A 82 2.40 27.25 3.80
N ASN A 83 2.41 26.11 4.50
CA ASN A 83 3.26 25.92 5.67
C ASN A 83 4.73 25.84 5.28
N ASN A 84 5.59 26.61 5.95
CA ASN A 84 7.04 26.63 5.68
C ASN A 84 7.72 25.30 5.99
N ASP A 85 7.24 24.54 6.95
CA ASP A 85 7.80 23.22 7.26
C ASP A 85 7.45 22.21 6.17
N PHE A 86 6.26 22.31 5.56
CA PHE A 86 5.91 21.51 4.39
C PHE A 86 6.84 21.81 3.21
N LYS A 87 7.16 23.08 2.96
CA LYS A 87 8.11 23.46 1.91
C LYS A 87 9.49 22.89 2.15
N LYS A 88 10.02 22.97 3.38
CA LYS A 88 11.32 22.36 3.75
C LYS A 88 11.34 20.86 3.47
N VAL A 89 10.27 20.17 3.86
CA VAL A 89 10.13 18.73 3.64
C VAL A 89 10.09 18.38 2.15
N LEU A 90 9.33 19.14 1.35
CA LEU A 90 9.30 18.95 -0.11
C LEU A 90 10.68 19.13 -0.73
N THR A 91 11.39 20.22 -0.37
CA THR A 91 12.74 20.48 -0.87
C THR A 91 13.69 19.35 -0.51
N HIS A 92 13.68 18.90 0.74
CA HIS A 92 14.53 17.79 1.18
C HIS A 92 14.25 16.49 0.46
N ASN A 93 12.97 16.16 0.21
CA ASN A 93 12.59 14.97 -0.54
C ASN A 93 12.95 15.09 -2.02
N TYR A 94 12.78 16.26 -2.60
CA TYR A 94 13.17 16.54 -3.99
C TYR A 94 14.68 16.32 -4.19
N ASP A 95 15.51 16.87 -3.31
CA ASP A 95 16.97 16.72 -3.36
C ASP A 95 17.39 15.25 -3.22
N LYS A 96 16.70 14.48 -2.38
CA LYS A 96 16.96 13.04 -2.22
C LYS A 96 16.54 12.17 -3.41
N GLN A 97 15.51 12.57 -4.14
CA GLN A 97 14.93 11.80 -5.23
C GLN A 97 15.58 12.06 -6.61
N LEU A 98 16.61 12.91 -6.65
CA LEU A 98 17.41 13.17 -7.87
C LEU A 98 16.57 13.58 -9.10
N ASN A 99 16.02 14.79 -9.07
CA ASN A 99 15.59 15.58 -10.24
C ASN A 99 14.53 14.99 -11.21
N HIS A 100 13.97 13.83 -10.99
CA HIS A 100 13.04 13.19 -11.92
C HIS A 100 11.72 12.69 -11.32
N ALA A 101 11.52 12.91 -10.03
CA ALA A 101 10.35 12.38 -9.37
C ALA A 101 9.07 13.17 -9.68
N ASP A 102 8.01 12.46 -10.01
CA ASP A 102 6.66 13.01 -9.97
C ASP A 102 6.37 13.58 -8.56
N ILE A 103 5.55 14.60 -8.47
CA ILE A 103 5.17 15.22 -7.20
C ILE A 103 4.65 14.21 -6.16
N THR A 104 4.08 13.11 -6.62
CA THR A 104 3.63 12.03 -5.76
C THR A 104 4.79 11.31 -5.06
N MET A 105 6.00 11.33 -5.62
CA MET A 105 7.19 10.71 -5.04
C MET A 105 7.94 11.62 -4.05
N ILE A 106 7.61 12.90 -3.99
CA ILE A 106 8.17 13.83 -3.02
C ILE A 106 7.19 14.18 -1.89
N THR A 107 5.91 13.79 -2.05
CA THR A 107 4.86 14.00 -1.05
C THR A 107 4.47 12.68 -0.37
N SER A 108 4.22 12.72 0.93
CA SER A 108 3.68 11.58 1.66
C SER A 108 2.27 11.22 1.19
N SER A 109 1.90 9.97 1.35
CA SER A 109 0.50 9.55 1.24
C SER A 109 -0.27 9.94 2.51
N ALA A 110 -1.60 10.04 2.42
CA ALA A 110 -2.44 10.36 3.57
C ALA A 110 -2.35 9.31 4.69
N SER A 111 -2.21 8.03 4.32
CA SER A 111 -2.02 6.93 5.28
C SER A 111 -0.58 6.79 5.77
N LEU A 112 0.39 7.44 5.15
CA LEU A 112 1.84 7.24 5.28
C LEU A 112 2.34 5.85 4.81
N TYR A 113 1.45 4.92 4.50
CA TYR A 113 1.80 3.53 4.19
C TYR A 113 1.21 3.03 2.86
N ASP A 114 0.88 3.94 1.95
CA ASP A 114 0.38 3.58 0.62
C ASP A 114 1.47 2.90 -0.22
N PRO A 115 1.29 1.63 -0.63
CA PRO A 115 2.27 0.91 -1.44
C PRO A 115 2.21 1.25 -2.93
N PHE A 116 1.24 2.06 -3.36
CA PHE A 116 1.05 2.33 -4.79
C PHE A 116 1.85 3.53 -5.28
N ILE A 117 2.52 3.34 -6.43
CA ILE A 117 3.20 4.39 -7.19
C ILE A 117 2.74 4.36 -8.65
N LYS A 118 2.95 5.45 -9.38
CA LYS A 118 2.69 5.48 -10.82
C LYS A 118 3.63 4.52 -11.55
N LYS A 119 3.16 3.87 -12.61
CA LYS A 119 3.96 2.97 -13.46
C LYS A 119 5.23 3.67 -13.97
N GLY A 120 5.12 4.93 -14.40
CA GLY A 120 6.26 5.72 -14.86
C GLY A 120 7.36 5.82 -13.82
N GLU A 121 7.02 6.02 -12.54
CA GLU A 121 7.99 6.05 -11.43
C GLU A 121 8.67 4.70 -11.19
N ALA A 122 7.92 3.61 -11.32
CA ALA A 122 8.51 2.27 -11.24
C ALA A 122 9.50 2.02 -12.38
N ILE A 123 9.21 2.48 -13.59
CA ILE A 123 10.12 2.38 -14.75
C ILE A 123 11.41 3.17 -14.51
N LEU A 124 11.33 4.37 -13.94
CA LEU A 124 12.52 5.16 -13.58
C LEU A 124 13.41 4.45 -12.56
N GLN A 125 12.80 3.78 -11.57
CA GLN A 125 13.54 3.01 -10.57
C GLN A 125 14.15 1.71 -11.13
N ALA A 126 13.59 1.15 -12.20
CA ALA A 126 13.99 -0.15 -12.76
C ALA A 126 15.46 -0.22 -13.15
N LEU A 127 16.04 0.86 -13.69
CA LEU A 127 17.45 0.90 -14.08
C LEU A 127 18.39 0.76 -12.88
N SER A 128 18.08 1.44 -11.77
CA SER A 128 18.87 1.36 -10.55
C SER A 128 18.80 -0.04 -9.93
N ILE A 129 17.60 -0.62 -9.90
CA ILE A 129 17.35 -1.97 -9.39
C ILE A 129 18.06 -3.01 -10.25
N SER A 130 17.99 -2.89 -11.57
CA SER A 130 18.71 -3.75 -12.53
C SER A 130 20.20 -3.80 -12.23
N LYS A 131 20.83 -2.63 -12.10
CA LYS A 131 22.26 -2.52 -11.77
C LYS A 131 22.58 -3.13 -10.40
N SER A 132 21.77 -2.86 -9.39
CA SER A 132 22.03 -3.31 -8.01
C SER A 132 21.82 -4.81 -7.81
N ARG A 133 20.94 -5.45 -8.61
CA ARG A 133 20.66 -6.88 -8.54
C ARG A 133 21.37 -7.71 -9.61
N GLY A 134 21.98 -7.09 -10.62
CA GLY A 134 22.54 -7.79 -11.78
C GLY A 134 21.47 -8.50 -12.63
N ILE A 135 20.25 -7.98 -12.65
CA ILE A 135 19.13 -8.53 -13.42
C ILE A 135 18.94 -7.70 -14.68
N GLU A 136 18.67 -8.34 -15.81
CA GLU A 136 18.37 -7.65 -17.06
C GLU A 136 17.15 -6.71 -16.87
N VAL A 137 17.29 -5.45 -17.29
CA VAL A 137 16.26 -4.42 -17.10
C VAL A 137 14.93 -4.79 -17.76
N ASN A 138 14.96 -5.50 -18.90
CA ASN A 138 13.77 -5.95 -19.61
C ASN A 138 12.92 -6.93 -18.76
N LYS A 139 13.55 -7.72 -17.90
CA LYS A 139 12.83 -8.59 -16.96
C LYS A 139 12.09 -7.77 -15.91
N ILE A 140 12.69 -6.68 -15.46
CA ILE A 140 12.06 -5.76 -14.48
C ILE A 140 10.90 -5.02 -15.14
N TYR A 141 11.06 -4.56 -16.40
CA TYR A 141 9.96 -3.93 -17.13
C TYR A 141 8.77 -4.89 -17.34
N LYS A 142 9.01 -6.14 -17.70
CA LYS A 142 7.96 -7.16 -17.77
C LYS A 142 7.26 -7.38 -16.44
N LEU A 143 8.02 -7.42 -15.35
CA LEU A 143 7.47 -7.55 -14.00
C LEU A 143 6.56 -6.37 -13.65
N ILE A 144 6.94 -5.14 -13.98
CA ILE A 144 6.12 -3.94 -13.80
C ILE A 144 4.84 -4.05 -14.63
N ASP A 145 4.96 -4.38 -15.94
CA ASP A 145 3.82 -4.47 -16.84
C ASP A 145 2.79 -5.51 -16.39
N GLN A 146 3.25 -6.69 -15.98
CA GLN A 146 2.39 -7.78 -15.52
C GLN A 146 1.65 -7.44 -14.20
N ASN A 147 2.19 -6.53 -13.40
CA ASN A 147 1.62 -6.12 -12.13
C ASN A 147 1.03 -4.70 -12.14
N THR A 148 0.88 -4.12 -13.34
CA THR A 148 0.23 -2.83 -13.52
C THR A 148 -1.27 -2.98 -13.37
N LEU A 149 -1.84 -2.18 -12.48
CA LEU A 149 -3.28 -2.03 -12.32
C LEU A 149 -3.75 -0.86 -13.18
N SER A 150 -4.21 -1.16 -14.39
CA SER A 150 -4.94 -0.19 -15.22
C SER A 150 -6.37 -0.10 -14.69
N LYS A 151 -6.68 0.89 -13.89
CA LYS A 151 -8.09 1.14 -13.55
C LYS A 151 -8.81 1.72 -14.76
N GLN A 152 -9.91 1.05 -15.07
CA GLN A 152 -10.78 1.36 -16.19
C GLN A 152 -11.02 2.85 -16.37
N LYS A 153 -10.88 3.27 -17.62
CA LYS A 153 -10.93 4.58 -18.28
C LYS A 153 -12.10 5.53 -17.97
N ILE A 154 -12.88 5.32 -16.91
CA ILE A 154 -14.11 6.11 -16.71
C ILE A 154 -13.84 7.46 -16.09
N PHE A 155 -12.79 7.62 -15.26
CA PHE A 155 -12.48 8.90 -14.61
C PHE A 155 -11.01 9.32 -14.61
N PHE A 156 -10.04 8.36 -14.57
CA PHE A 156 -8.60 8.68 -14.60
C PHE A 156 -7.83 7.54 -15.25
N GLU A 157 -7.06 7.88 -16.29
CA GLU A 157 -6.11 6.98 -16.93
C GLU A 157 -4.81 6.94 -16.10
N LEU A 158 -4.83 6.25 -14.97
CA LEU A 158 -3.67 6.15 -14.09
C LEU A 158 -3.24 4.69 -13.98
N ASP A 159 -2.14 4.36 -14.64
CA ASP A 159 -1.45 3.10 -14.46
C ASP A 159 -0.65 3.16 -13.15
N ILE A 160 -1.02 2.32 -12.19
CA ILE A 160 -0.36 2.22 -10.89
C ILE A 160 0.18 0.82 -10.65
N VAL A 161 1.21 0.73 -9.84
CA VAL A 161 1.82 -0.53 -9.42
C VAL A 161 2.02 -0.56 -7.91
N ASN A 162 1.94 -1.74 -7.33
CA ASN A 162 2.15 -1.94 -5.90
C ASN A 162 3.61 -2.33 -5.64
N THR A 163 4.37 -1.46 -4.96
CA THR A 163 5.79 -1.67 -4.65
C THR A 163 6.02 -2.89 -3.76
N SER A 164 5.11 -3.20 -2.84
CA SER A 164 5.24 -4.36 -1.95
C SER A 164 5.08 -5.68 -2.72
N ILE A 165 4.20 -5.71 -3.74
CA ILE A 165 4.09 -6.85 -4.67
C ILE A 165 5.36 -6.98 -5.51
N LEU A 166 5.81 -5.89 -6.13
CA LEU A 166 7.01 -5.91 -6.97
C LEU A 166 8.24 -6.38 -6.19
N ASN A 167 8.43 -5.89 -4.96
CA ASN A 167 9.54 -6.27 -4.11
C ASN A 167 9.48 -7.75 -3.68
N ALA A 168 8.28 -8.24 -3.35
CA ALA A 168 8.09 -9.66 -3.05
C ALA A 168 8.44 -10.55 -4.24
N LEU A 169 8.03 -10.17 -5.45
CA LEU A 169 8.35 -10.90 -6.68
C LEU A 169 9.85 -10.85 -7.01
N LEU A 170 10.53 -9.72 -6.77
CA LEU A 170 11.98 -9.62 -6.91
C LEU A 170 12.74 -10.57 -5.98
N ASP A 171 12.19 -10.88 -4.81
CA ASP A 171 12.75 -11.83 -3.86
C ASP A 171 12.28 -13.29 -4.10
N GLY A 172 11.49 -13.52 -5.17
CA GLY A 172 10.99 -14.83 -5.54
C GLY A 172 9.87 -15.35 -4.64
N TYR A 173 9.17 -14.45 -3.95
CA TYR A 173 7.94 -14.81 -3.25
C TYR A 173 6.77 -14.90 -4.25
N PRO A 174 5.79 -15.79 -4.00
CA PRO A 174 4.64 -15.89 -4.89
C PRO A 174 3.88 -14.55 -4.90
N GLY A 175 3.74 -13.99 -6.09
CA GLY A 175 2.77 -12.91 -6.34
C GLY A 175 1.35 -13.41 -6.15
N LYS A 176 0.41 -12.49 -5.94
CA LYS A 176 -1.02 -12.83 -5.92
C LYS A 176 -1.54 -13.11 -7.29
#